data_81285bdacf727cf8a3a61f045bdf1ca2
#
_entry.id   81285bdacf727cf8a3a61f045bdf1ca2
#
_cell.length_a   1.000
_cell.length_b   1.000
_cell.length_c   1.000
_cell.angle_alpha   90.00
_cell.angle_beta   90.00
_cell.angle_gamma   90.00
#
_symmetry.space_group_name_H-M   'P 1'
#
loop_
_entity.id
_entity.type
_entity.pdbx_description
1 polymer ?
#
loop_
_entity_poly.entity_id
_entity_poly.type
_entity_poly.pdbx_seq_one_letter_code
_entity_poly.pdbx_strand_id
1 'polypeptide(L)'
;MSKEIDIEYYHQLALQKKKEHRKFLGNLKKKAPKNLDKIALEIHQEVFEEIDCTACANCCKSLGPDFKEADITRIAKYFKMKLPAFEDEFLQVDEDGDKIFKTMPCPFLGGDNLCSIYDVRPKACREFPHTDRKKIYQINNLTIKNTLTCPAAYLFVEKLREKIE
;
A
#
# COMPACT_ATOMS: atom_id res chain seq x y z
N MET A 1 18.77 -0.43 14.72
CA MET A 1 18.62 -1.51 13.71
C MET A 1 17.13 -1.75 13.47
N SER A 2 16.69 -1.62 12.23
CA SER A 2 15.34 -2.03 11.88
C SER A 2 15.19 -3.54 12.06
N LYS A 3 14.13 -3.97 12.75
CA LYS A 3 13.79 -5.39 12.85
C LYS A 3 13.50 -5.92 11.44
N GLU A 4 14.12 -7.02 11.09
CA GLU A 4 13.75 -7.77 9.89
C GLU A 4 12.28 -8.17 9.98
N ILE A 5 11.51 -7.90 8.92
CA ILE A 5 10.07 -8.19 8.86
C ILE A 5 9.89 -9.52 8.15
N ASP A 6 9.32 -10.51 8.85
CA ASP A 6 8.97 -11.80 8.25
C ASP A 6 7.67 -11.65 7.44
N ILE A 7 7.83 -11.37 6.15
CA ILE A 7 6.73 -11.15 5.20
C ILE A 7 5.87 -12.40 5.06
N GLU A 8 6.47 -13.59 5.01
CA GLU A 8 5.74 -14.86 4.88
C GLU A 8 4.87 -15.13 6.10
N TYR A 9 5.40 -14.85 7.30
CA TYR A 9 4.64 -14.99 8.54
C TYR A 9 3.37 -14.12 8.51
N TYR A 10 3.49 -12.84 8.17
CA TYR A 10 2.33 -11.94 8.07
C TYR A 10 1.37 -12.34 6.96
N HIS A 11 1.87 -12.82 5.83
CA HIS A 11 1.04 -13.33 4.74
C HIS A 11 0.18 -14.52 5.20
N GLN A 12 0.76 -15.48 5.90
CA GLN A 12 0.03 -16.63 6.44
C GLN A 12 -1.01 -16.21 7.47
N LEU A 13 -0.68 -15.29 8.38
CA LEU A 13 -1.65 -14.72 9.32
C LEU A 13 -2.81 -14.06 8.61
N ALA A 14 -2.52 -13.25 7.58
CA ALA A 14 -3.56 -12.55 6.81
C ALA A 14 -4.49 -13.54 6.08
N LEU A 15 -3.96 -14.63 5.55
CA LEU A 15 -4.78 -15.69 4.94
C LEU A 15 -5.71 -16.34 5.97
N GLN A 16 -5.18 -16.69 7.14
CA GLN A 16 -5.96 -17.31 8.22
C GLN A 16 -7.07 -16.38 8.73
N LYS A 17 -6.78 -15.09 8.85
CA LYS A 17 -7.70 -14.07 9.36
C LYS A 17 -8.63 -13.46 8.32
N LYS A 18 -8.48 -13.82 7.07
CA LYS A 18 -9.20 -13.18 5.95
C LYS A 18 -10.72 -13.14 6.13
N LYS A 19 -11.32 -14.23 6.62
CA LYS A 19 -12.78 -14.30 6.87
C LYS A 19 -13.19 -13.38 8.02
N GLU A 20 -12.40 -13.36 9.08
CA GLU A 20 -12.65 -12.50 10.25
C GLU A 20 -12.51 -11.02 9.87
N HIS A 21 -11.47 -10.66 9.11
CA HIS A 21 -11.28 -9.30 8.60
C HIS A 21 -12.45 -8.87 7.71
N ARG A 22 -12.91 -9.74 6.81
CA ARG A 22 -14.05 -9.43 5.94
C ARG A 22 -15.33 -9.19 6.74
N LYS A 23 -15.59 -10.03 7.75
CA LYS A 23 -16.74 -9.87 8.65
C LYS A 23 -16.66 -8.57 9.44
N PHE A 24 -15.51 -8.29 10.04
CA PHE A 24 -15.28 -7.07 10.82
C PHE A 24 -15.46 -5.80 9.97
N LEU A 25 -14.78 -5.71 8.83
CA LEU A 25 -14.88 -4.55 7.94
C LEU A 25 -16.29 -4.39 7.35
N GLY A 26 -16.96 -5.49 7.08
CA GLY A 26 -18.36 -5.48 6.66
C GLY A 26 -19.31 -4.92 7.73
N ASN A 27 -19.10 -5.28 8.99
CA ASN A 27 -19.84 -4.73 10.12
C ASN A 27 -19.53 -3.24 10.31
N LEU A 28 -18.28 -2.86 10.16
CA LEU A 28 -17.85 -1.47 10.23
C LEU A 28 -18.53 -0.59 9.18
N LYS A 29 -18.73 -1.11 7.97
CA LYS A 29 -19.48 -0.43 6.92
C LYS A 29 -20.95 -0.19 7.31
N LYS A 30 -21.56 -1.12 8.04
CA LYS A 30 -22.95 -1.03 8.49
C LYS A 30 -23.12 -0.09 9.69
N LYS A 31 -22.16 -0.13 10.61
CA LYS A 31 -22.24 0.61 11.88
C LYS A 31 -20.85 1.07 12.32
N ALA A 32 -20.37 2.14 11.69
CA ALA A 32 -19.10 2.75 12.08
C ALA A 32 -19.25 3.63 13.32
N PRO A 33 -18.29 3.60 14.28
CA PRO A 33 -18.24 4.59 15.34
C PRO A 33 -18.09 6.01 14.79
N LYS A 34 -18.65 7.00 15.47
CA LYS A 34 -18.57 8.41 15.03
C LYS A 34 -17.14 8.94 14.96
N ASN A 35 -16.23 8.40 15.79
CA ASN A 35 -14.83 8.79 15.86
C ASN A 35 -13.90 7.80 15.11
N LEU A 36 -14.44 7.02 14.18
CA LEU A 36 -13.67 6.00 13.46
C LEU A 36 -12.41 6.57 12.79
N ASP A 37 -12.55 7.68 12.09
CA ASP A 37 -11.43 8.29 11.35
C ASP A 37 -10.29 8.70 12.29
N LYS A 38 -10.61 9.19 13.49
CA LYS A 38 -9.63 9.51 14.52
C LYS A 38 -8.92 8.26 15.04
N ILE A 39 -9.69 7.23 15.38
CA ILE A 39 -9.15 5.94 15.84
C ILE A 39 -8.24 5.34 14.77
N ALA A 40 -8.69 5.32 13.52
CA ALA A 40 -7.92 4.78 12.40
C ALA A 40 -6.60 5.53 12.19
N LEU A 41 -6.60 6.85 12.29
CA LEU A 41 -5.39 7.65 12.15
C LEU A 41 -4.39 7.38 13.30
N GLU A 42 -4.85 7.28 14.52
CA GLU A 42 -4.01 6.94 15.68
C GLU A 42 -3.35 5.57 15.50
N ILE A 43 -4.13 4.57 15.08
CA ILE A 43 -3.63 3.21 14.80
C ILE A 43 -2.64 3.20 13.63
N HIS A 44 -2.93 3.96 12.56
CA HIS A 44 -1.99 4.13 11.45
C HIS A 44 -0.63 4.62 11.94
N GLN A 45 -0.61 5.65 12.77
CA GLN A 45 0.63 6.19 13.33
C GLN A 45 1.37 5.15 14.17
N GLU A 46 0.68 4.48 15.10
CA GLU A 46 1.26 3.40 15.91
C GLU A 46 1.89 2.29 15.05
N VAL A 47 1.18 1.84 14.03
CA VAL A 47 1.66 0.75 13.16
C VAL A 47 2.92 1.17 12.41
N PHE A 48 2.98 2.39 11.90
CA PHE A 48 4.16 2.87 11.17
C PHE A 48 5.32 3.31 12.05
N GLU A 49 5.13 3.38 13.36
CA GLU A 49 6.23 3.41 14.34
C GLU A 49 6.84 2.01 14.53
N GLU A 50 6.04 0.94 14.40
CA GLU A 50 6.49 -0.45 14.53
C GLU A 50 7.07 -1.02 13.23
N ILE A 51 6.49 -0.67 12.09
CA ILE A 51 6.83 -1.21 10.75
C ILE A 51 7.60 -0.18 9.94
N ASP A 52 8.83 -0.50 9.62
CA ASP A 52 9.66 0.26 8.69
C ASP A 52 9.46 -0.28 7.27
N CYS A 53 8.87 0.54 6.40
CA CYS A 53 8.66 0.17 5.00
C CYS A 53 9.96 -0.13 4.25
N THR A 54 11.07 0.51 4.62
CA THR A 54 12.38 0.26 4.00
C THR A 54 12.95 -1.10 4.39
N ALA A 55 12.59 -1.61 5.57
CA ALA A 55 12.93 -2.98 5.99
C ALA A 55 12.07 -4.04 5.27
N CYS A 56 10.86 -3.67 4.83
CA CYS A 56 9.90 -4.56 4.19
C CYS A 56 10.02 -4.54 2.66
N ALA A 57 9.77 -3.40 2.04
CA ALA A 57 9.72 -3.15 0.58
C ALA A 57 8.87 -4.15 -0.24
N ASN A 58 7.99 -4.92 0.38
CA ASN A 58 7.25 -6.00 -0.30
C ASN A 58 6.32 -5.48 -1.39
N CYS A 59 5.65 -4.35 -1.19
CA CYS A 59 4.81 -3.75 -2.23
C CYS A 59 5.62 -3.33 -3.47
N CYS A 60 6.84 -2.82 -3.28
CA CYS A 60 7.76 -2.49 -4.37
C CYS A 60 8.28 -3.74 -5.10
N LYS A 61 8.33 -4.88 -4.42
CA LYS A 61 8.81 -6.14 -5.00
C LYS A 61 7.72 -6.91 -5.73
N SER A 62 6.45 -6.74 -5.34
CA SER A 62 5.38 -7.63 -5.78
C SER A 62 4.15 -6.97 -6.40
N LEU A 63 3.77 -5.75 -6.02
CA LEU A 63 2.54 -5.12 -6.50
C LEU A 63 2.77 -4.07 -7.59
N GLY A 64 3.68 -3.13 -7.34
CA GLY A 64 3.81 -1.94 -8.17
C GLY A 64 2.58 -1.02 -8.13
N PRO A 65 2.73 0.23 -8.57
CA PRO A 65 1.64 1.21 -8.64
C PRO A 65 0.91 1.17 -9.99
N ASP A 66 -0.31 1.70 -10.01
CA ASP A 66 -0.90 2.26 -11.21
C ASP A 66 -0.48 3.73 -11.33
N PHE A 67 -0.22 4.17 -12.56
CA PHE A 67 0.27 5.52 -12.85
C PHE A 67 -0.85 6.40 -13.40
N LYS A 68 -1.00 7.58 -12.81
CA LYS A 68 -1.84 8.65 -13.36
C LYS A 68 -0.99 9.56 -14.24
N GLU A 69 -1.62 10.31 -15.15
CA GLU A 69 -0.91 11.23 -16.06
C GLU A 69 -0.01 12.24 -15.30
N ALA A 70 -0.49 12.74 -14.16
CA ALA A 70 0.30 13.64 -13.32
C ALA A 70 1.57 12.97 -12.76
N ASP A 71 1.48 11.69 -12.42
CA ASP A 71 2.64 10.91 -11.95
C ASP A 71 3.69 10.77 -13.05
N ILE A 72 3.23 10.37 -14.23
CA ILE A 72 4.10 10.17 -15.40
C ILE A 72 4.82 11.47 -15.77
N THR A 73 4.09 12.57 -15.83
CA THR A 73 4.64 13.90 -16.12
C THR A 73 5.73 14.30 -15.13
N ARG A 74 5.45 14.11 -13.83
CA ARG A 74 6.37 14.46 -12.75
C ARG A 74 7.63 13.62 -12.77
N ILE A 75 7.49 12.32 -12.95
CA ILE A 75 8.63 11.37 -12.94
C ILE A 75 9.47 11.51 -14.20
N ALA A 76 8.85 11.65 -15.37
CA ALA A 76 9.57 11.90 -16.62
C ALA A 76 10.40 13.18 -16.53
N LYS A 77 9.84 14.26 -15.97
CA LYS A 77 10.56 15.52 -15.73
C LYS A 77 11.76 15.32 -14.79
N TYR A 78 11.59 14.53 -13.74
CA TYR A 78 12.68 14.17 -12.80
C TYR A 78 13.84 13.51 -13.52
N PHE A 79 13.59 12.60 -14.44
CA PHE A 79 14.61 11.94 -15.27
C PHE A 79 15.02 12.74 -16.52
N LYS A 80 14.46 13.92 -16.73
CA LYS A 80 14.69 14.73 -17.96
C LYS A 80 14.36 13.96 -19.24
N MET A 81 13.34 13.12 -19.19
CA MET A 81 12.84 12.32 -20.31
C MET A 81 11.58 12.95 -20.90
N LYS A 82 11.39 12.76 -22.20
CA LYS A 82 10.10 13.04 -22.84
C LYS A 82 9.06 12.00 -22.41
N LEU A 83 7.80 12.40 -22.25
CA LEU A 83 6.71 11.52 -21.82
C LEU A 83 6.62 10.21 -22.61
N PRO A 84 6.61 10.22 -23.96
CA PRO A 84 6.56 8.97 -24.73
C PRO A 84 7.74 8.05 -24.46
N ALA A 85 8.94 8.62 -24.31
CA ALA A 85 10.15 7.85 -24.03
C ALA A 85 10.08 7.17 -22.66
N PHE A 86 9.57 7.86 -21.64
CA PHE A 86 9.38 7.28 -20.31
C PHE A 86 8.35 6.14 -20.33
N GLU A 87 7.21 6.37 -20.99
CA GLU A 87 6.16 5.36 -21.12
C GLU A 87 6.66 4.12 -21.86
N ASP A 88 7.36 4.31 -22.98
CA ASP A 88 7.91 3.21 -23.79
C ASP A 88 8.95 2.38 -23.01
N GLU A 89 9.75 3.01 -22.18
CA GLU A 89 10.80 2.33 -21.43
C GLU A 89 10.26 1.56 -20.23
N PHE A 90 9.35 2.16 -19.45
CA PHE A 90 8.98 1.65 -18.13
C PHE A 90 7.55 1.11 -18.01
N LEU A 91 6.63 1.55 -18.85
CA LEU A 91 5.21 1.32 -18.65
C LEU A 91 4.57 0.43 -19.72
N GLN A 92 3.51 -0.24 -19.32
CA GLN A 92 2.57 -0.93 -20.20
C GLN A 92 1.14 -0.66 -19.73
N VAL A 93 0.18 -0.96 -20.58
CA VAL A 93 -1.25 -0.87 -20.27
C VAL A 93 -1.74 -2.26 -19.91
N ASP A 94 -2.41 -2.41 -18.78
CA ASP A 94 -3.00 -3.67 -18.35
C ASP A 94 -4.39 -3.92 -18.97
N GLU A 95 -5.04 -5.01 -18.57
CA GLU A 95 -6.37 -5.40 -19.06
C GLU A 95 -7.45 -4.37 -18.75
N ASP A 96 -7.30 -3.62 -17.64
CA ASP A 96 -8.25 -2.61 -17.19
C ASP A 96 -7.99 -1.22 -17.81
N GLY A 97 -6.96 -1.10 -18.61
CA GLY A 97 -6.55 0.16 -19.23
C GLY A 97 -5.65 1.02 -18.35
N ASP A 98 -5.18 0.50 -17.22
CA ASP A 98 -4.28 1.20 -16.32
C ASP A 98 -2.83 1.09 -16.78
N LYS A 99 -2.08 2.18 -16.61
CA LYS A 99 -0.64 2.19 -16.86
C LYS A 99 0.09 1.67 -15.65
N ILE A 100 0.86 0.62 -15.84
CA ILE A 100 1.63 -0.09 -14.81
C ILE A 100 3.06 -0.32 -15.28
N PHE A 101 3.97 -0.72 -14.40
CA PHE A 101 5.31 -1.11 -14.81
C PHE A 101 5.31 -2.34 -15.72
N LYS A 102 6.19 -2.35 -16.72
CA LYS A 102 6.43 -3.51 -17.59
C LYS A 102 6.95 -4.71 -16.83
N THR A 103 7.76 -4.48 -15.81
CA THR A 103 8.46 -5.51 -15.04
C THR A 103 8.36 -5.25 -13.56
N MET A 104 8.38 -6.32 -12.78
CA MET A 104 8.53 -6.31 -11.32
C MET A 104 9.73 -7.19 -10.94
N PRO A 105 10.44 -6.89 -9.87
CA PRO A 105 10.27 -5.79 -8.91
C PRO A 105 10.35 -4.39 -9.53
N CYS A 106 9.86 -3.38 -8.79
CA CYS A 106 9.90 -1.98 -9.24
C CYS A 106 11.31 -1.58 -9.74
N PRO A 107 11.43 -1.04 -10.97
CA PRO A 107 12.75 -0.70 -11.53
C PRO A 107 13.48 0.41 -10.76
N PHE A 108 12.76 1.16 -9.91
CA PHE A 108 13.32 2.24 -9.10
C PHE A 108 13.63 1.82 -7.65
N LEU A 109 13.42 0.55 -7.32
CA LEU A 109 13.80 0.00 -6.04
C LEU A 109 15.29 -0.35 -6.04
N GLY A 110 16.06 0.27 -5.14
CA GLY A 110 17.47 -0.05 -4.94
C GLY A 110 17.68 -1.37 -4.18
N GLY A 111 18.89 -1.91 -4.24
CA GLY A 111 19.26 -3.11 -3.50
C GLY A 111 19.23 -2.94 -1.98
N ASP A 112 19.21 -1.70 -1.51
CA ASP A 112 19.03 -1.29 -0.10
C ASP A 112 17.57 -1.13 0.34
N ASN A 113 16.61 -1.55 -0.50
CA ASN A 113 15.17 -1.35 -0.31
C ASN A 113 14.71 0.12 -0.32
N LEU A 114 15.53 1.04 -0.76
CA LEU A 114 15.15 2.45 -0.88
C LEU A 114 14.62 2.76 -2.28
N CYS A 115 13.63 3.64 -2.33
CA CYS A 115 13.06 4.12 -3.58
C CYS A 115 13.91 5.25 -4.16
N SER A 116 14.46 5.06 -5.37
CA SER A 116 15.28 6.08 -6.05
C SER A 116 14.47 7.28 -6.52
N ILE A 117 13.13 7.17 -6.59
CA ILE A 117 12.22 8.25 -6.95
C ILE A 117 11.29 8.64 -5.79
N TYR A 118 11.71 8.43 -4.56
CA TYR A 118 10.88 8.61 -3.37
C TYR A 118 10.13 9.94 -3.34
N ASP A 119 10.82 11.05 -3.63
CA ASP A 119 10.23 12.40 -3.58
C ASP A 119 9.22 12.67 -4.70
N VAL A 120 9.30 11.95 -5.80
CA VAL A 120 8.41 12.09 -6.97
C VAL A 120 7.58 10.83 -7.23
N ARG A 121 7.55 9.91 -6.27
CA ARG A 121 6.87 8.62 -6.42
C ARG A 121 5.39 8.77 -6.79
N PRO A 122 4.80 7.76 -7.45
CA PRO A 122 3.39 7.78 -7.80
C PRO A 122 2.48 7.98 -6.60
N LYS A 123 1.33 8.59 -6.81
CA LYS A 123 0.30 8.77 -5.78
C LYS A 123 -0.09 7.44 -5.12
N ALA A 124 -0.24 6.38 -5.92
CA ALA A 124 -0.54 5.04 -5.42
C ALA A 124 0.51 4.56 -4.40
N CYS A 125 1.80 4.82 -4.63
CA CYS A 125 2.87 4.49 -3.70
C CYS A 125 2.83 5.33 -2.42
N ARG A 126 2.48 6.62 -2.52
CA ARG A 126 2.39 7.52 -1.36
C ARG A 126 1.23 7.16 -0.44
N GLU A 127 0.12 6.72 -1.00
CA GLU A 127 -1.11 6.43 -0.26
C GLU A 127 -1.20 4.98 0.23
N PHE A 128 -0.46 4.06 -0.39
CA PHE A 128 -0.46 2.66 0.02
C PHE A 128 0.04 2.51 1.48
N PRO A 129 -0.59 1.71 2.33
CA PRO A 129 -1.72 0.83 2.08
C PRO A 129 -3.11 1.44 2.36
N HIS A 130 -3.25 2.74 2.29
CA HIS A 130 -4.49 3.51 2.47
C HIS A 130 -5.10 3.43 3.89
N THR A 131 -4.28 3.19 4.90
CA THR A 131 -4.74 3.04 6.30
C THR A 131 -4.95 4.37 7.02
N ASP A 132 -4.49 5.48 6.46
CA ASP A 132 -4.73 6.85 6.95
C ASP A 132 -5.96 7.51 6.29
N ARG A 133 -6.67 6.78 5.47
CA ARG A 133 -7.83 7.27 4.74
C ARG A 133 -9.04 7.46 5.67
N LYS A 134 -9.78 8.55 5.47
CA LYS A 134 -11.12 8.73 6.08
C LYS A 134 -12.09 7.70 5.52
N LYS A 135 -13.05 7.27 6.36
CA LYS A 135 -14.09 6.29 5.99
C LYS A 135 -13.49 5.02 5.37
N ILE A 136 -12.56 4.42 6.09
CA ILE A 136 -11.81 3.22 5.64
C ILE A 136 -12.75 2.09 5.13
N TYR A 137 -13.97 2.01 5.66
CA TYR A 137 -14.96 1.02 5.25
C TYR A 137 -15.43 1.14 3.79
N GLN A 138 -15.12 2.25 3.12
CA GLN A 138 -15.44 2.42 1.69
C GLN A 138 -14.53 1.59 0.78
N ILE A 139 -13.38 1.14 1.28
CA ILE A 139 -12.40 0.37 0.52
C ILE A 139 -12.12 -1.01 1.12
N ASN A 140 -13.12 -1.65 1.73
CA ASN A 140 -12.97 -2.91 2.44
C ASN A 140 -12.26 -4.00 1.60
N ASN A 141 -12.65 -4.17 0.34
CA ASN A 141 -12.04 -5.18 -0.52
C ASN A 141 -10.55 -4.88 -0.79
N LEU A 142 -10.22 -3.62 -0.99
CA LEU A 142 -8.83 -3.19 -1.16
C LEU A 142 -8.03 -3.39 0.13
N THR A 143 -8.60 -3.01 1.28
CA THR A 143 -7.97 -3.21 2.58
C THR A 143 -7.65 -4.68 2.83
N ILE A 144 -8.60 -5.59 2.59
CA ILE A 144 -8.38 -7.03 2.73
C ILE A 144 -7.26 -7.50 1.81
N LYS A 145 -7.28 -7.07 0.56
CA LYS A 145 -6.22 -7.39 -0.41
C LYS A 145 -4.85 -6.89 0.05
N ASN A 146 -4.80 -5.68 0.60
CA ASN A 146 -3.56 -5.09 1.10
C ASN A 146 -3.01 -5.84 2.33
N THR A 147 -3.85 -6.41 3.18
CA THR A 147 -3.38 -7.22 4.32
C THR A 147 -2.56 -8.44 3.89
N LEU A 148 -2.82 -8.97 2.70
CA LEU A 148 -2.09 -10.11 2.16
C LEU A 148 -0.67 -9.77 1.71
N THR A 149 -0.40 -8.52 1.42
CA THR A 149 0.90 -8.05 0.91
C THR A 149 1.65 -7.20 1.91
N CYS A 150 0.94 -6.42 2.70
CA CYS A 150 1.50 -5.40 3.58
C CYS A 150 1.33 -5.77 5.06
N PRO A 151 2.43 -6.10 5.78
CA PRO A 151 2.38 -6.33 7.22
C PRO A 151 1.75 -5.19 8.02
N ALA A 152 2.00 -3.94 7.62
CA ALA A 152 1.39 -2.77 8.25
C ALA A 152 -0.14 -2.75 8.08
N ALA A 153 -0.65 -3.11 6.90
CA ALA A 153 -2.09 -3.22 6.68
C ALA A 153 -2.72 -4.33 7.54
N TYR A 154 -2.05 -5.46 7.68
CA TYR A 154 -2.49 -6.54 8.56
C TYR A 154 -2.59 -6.07 10.02
N LEU A 155 -1.53 -5.50 10.53
CA LEU A 155 -1.48 -4.98 11.91
C LEU A 155 -2.53 -3.89 12.15
N PHE A 156 -2.71 -3.01 11.16
CA PHE A 156 -3.74 -1.97 11.23
C PHE A 156 -5.14 -2.57 11.43
N VAL A 157 -5.52 -3.57 10.64
CA VAL A 157 -6.85 -4.20 10.75
C VAL A 157 -7.00 -4.91 12.08
N GLU A 158 -5.98 -5.63 12.56
CA GLU A 158 -6.01 -6.32 13.85
C GLU A 158 -6.13 -5.33 15.02
N LYS A 159 -5.33 -4.27 15.04
CA LYS A 159 -5.41 -3.23 16.09
C LYS A 159 -6.75 -2.48 16.04
N LEU A 160 -7.27 -2.21 14.86
CA LEU A 160 -8.58 -1.57 14.69
C LEU A 160 -9.70 -2.47 15.25
N ARG A 161 -9.62 -3.75 14.98
CA ARG A 161 -10.55 -4.77 15.51
C ARG A 161 -10.53 -4.78 17.04
N GLU A 162 -9.36 -4.90 17.63
CA GLU A 162 -9.18 -4.90 19.09
C GLU A 162 -9.74 -3.63 19.74
N LYS A 163 -9.59 -2.49 19.09
CA LYS A 163 -10.04 -1.19 19.62
C LYS A 163 -11.55 -1.01 19.56
N ILE A 164 -12.22 -1.60 18.55
CA ILE A 164 -13.65 -1.37 18.25
C ILE A 164 -14.54 -2.51 18.76
N GLU A 165 -14.06 -3.74 18.74
CA GLU A 165 -14.79 -4.93 19.24
C GLU A 165 -14.74 -5.12 20.78
#